data_9acb6d86a116df2048fb15e7bc525a87
#
_entry.id   9acb6d86a116df2048fb15e7bc525a87
#
_cell.length_a   1.000
_cell.length_b   1.000
_cell.length_c   1.000
_cell.angle_alpha   90.00
_cell.angle_beta   90.00
_cell.angle_gamma   90.00
#
_symmetry.space_group_name_H-M   'P 1'
#
loop_
_entity.id
_entity.type
_entity.pdbx_description
1 polymer ?
#
loop_
_entity_poly.entity_id
_entity_poly.type
_entity_poly.pdbx_seq_one_letter_code
_entity_poly.pdbx_strand_id
1 'polypeptide(L)'
;MEAIESDWSVMYNLKDYEGERASIFIQNCKNNIEAFKIWKKISEKYKQDSPPCVPAYKRLAMIYEKQGLYENAAAVCVEALTMNVTVDDTKAGMKGRLTRMIKKAGRQPSQQEFLLLEPAKITLPKEILRTRWGDYEMPDHYTLDIRKGPRYDLKKIKESKP
;
A
#
# COMPACT_ATOMS: atom_id res chain seq x y z
N MET A 1 -2.63 16.03 10.89
CA MET A 1 -1.64 14.96 10.64
C MET A 1 -0.48 15.03 11.65
N GLU A 2 0.02 16.21 12.00
CA GLU A 2 1.11 16.40 12.98
C GLU A 2 0.79 15.82 14.36
N ALA A 3 -0.44 15.98 14.84
CA ALA A 3 -0.85 15.46 16.15
C ALA A 3 -0.67 13.94 16.28
N ILE A 4 -1.04 13.14 15.25
CA ILE A 4 -0.89 11.67 15.26
C ILE A 4 0.57 11.25 15.34
N GLU A 5 1.46 11.95 14.62
CA GLU A 5 2.90 11.63 14.66
C GLU A 5 3.53 12.02 16.01
N SER A 6 3.09 13.14 16.60
CA SER A 6 3.51 13.58 17.94
C SER A 6 3.07 12.58 19.00
N ASP A 7 1.78 12.22 19.03
CA ASP A 7 1.23 11.25 19.98
C ASP A 7 1.91 9.88 19.86
N TRP A 8 2.16 9.44 18.62
CA TRP A 8 2.90 8.21 18.34
C TRP A 8 4.30 8.24 18.93
N SER A 9 5.04 9.35 18.76
CA SER A 9 6.39 9.49 19.28
C SER A 9 6.43 9.35 20.80
N VAL A 10 5.48 9.95 21.49
CA VAL A 10 5.35 9.84 22.94
C VAL A 10 5.09 8.39 23.36
N MET A 11 4.09 7.74 22.76
CA MET A 11 3.75 6.34 23.06
C MET A 11 4.89 5.38 22.75
N TYR A 12 5.59 5.58 21.62
CA TYR A 12 6.71 4.76 21.22
C TYR A 12 7.86 4.83 22.22
N ASN A 13 8.19 6.02 22.69
CA ASN A 13 9.24 6.24 23.67
C ASN A 13 8.89 5.63 25.04
N LEU A 14 7.64 5.72 25.45
CA LEU A 14 7.14 5.17 26.71
C LEU A 14 6.84 3.66 26.64
N LYS A 15 6.78 3.09 25.43
CA LYS A 15 6.34 1.70 25.16
C LYS A 15 4.94 1.39 25.71
N ASP A 16 4.10 2.42 25.83
CA ASP A 16 2.74 2.34 26.36
C ASP A 16 1.75 2.04 25.23
N TYR A 17 1.59 0.75 24.90
CA TYR A 17 0.73 0.30 23.80
C TYR A 17 -0.61 -0.27 24.26
N GLU A 18 -0.88 -0.40 25.56
CA GLU A 18 -2.05 -1.11 26.09
C GLU A 18 -2.91 -0.25 27.02
N GLY A 19 -2.40 0.88 27.50
CA GLY A 19 -3.08 1.74 28.47
C GLY A 19 -4.17 2.64 27.87
N GLU A 20 -4.70 3.54 28.70
CA GLU A 20 -5.70 4.53 28.31
C GLU A 20 -5.22 5.42 27.17
N ARG A 21 -3.95 5.82 27.20
CA ARG A 21 -3.31 6.60 26.13
C ARG A 21 -3.37 5.89 24.79
N ALA A 22 -3.10 4.58 24.78
CA ALA A 22 -3.20 3.76 23.57
C ALA A 22 -4.64 3.74 23.03
N SER A 23 -5.64 3.65 23.90
CA SER A 23 -7.05 3.66 23.53
C SER A 23 -7.46 4.99 22.90
N ILE A 24 -7.04 6.11 23.51
CA ILE A 24 -7.27 7.46 22.97
C ILE A 24 -6.58 7.61 21.60
N PHE A 25 -5.34 7.17 21.49
CA PHE A 25 -4.60 7.21 20.23
C PHE A 25 -5.26 6.42 19.10
N ILE A 26 -5.72 5.20 19.39
CA ILE A 26 -6.47 4.36 18.45
C ILE A 26 -7.72 5.10 17.97
N GLN A 27 -8.46 5.73 18.89
CA GLN A 27 -9.66 6.50 18.54
C GLN A 27 -9.32 7.71 17.66
N ASN A 28 -8.24 8.44 17.97
CA ASN A 28 -7.76 9.56 17.16
C ASN A 28 -7.36 9.12 15.74
N CYS A 29 -6.69 7.98 15.61
CA CYS A 29 -6.38 7.39 14.30
C CYS A 29 -7.66 7.06 13.53
N LYS A 30 -8.63 6.40 14.15
CA LYS A 30 -9.92 6.08 13.53
C LYS A 30 -10.67 7.34 13.06
N ASN A 31 -10.75 8.35 13.90
CA ASN A 31 -11.40 9.62 13.57
C ASN A 31 -10.70 10.29 12.35
N ASN A 32 -9.38 10.25 12.32
CA ASN A 32 -8.61 10.80 11.19
C ASN A 32 -8.82 10.00 9.89
N ILE A 33 -8.94 8.69 9.99
CA ILE A 33 -9.27 7.81 8.85
C ILE A 33 -10.66 8.14 8.31
N GLU A 34 -11.67 8.31 9.17
CA GLU A 34 -13.01 8.68 8.74
C GLU A 34 -13.03 10.07 8.08
N ALA A 35 -12.33 11.05 8.64
CA ALA A 35 -12.17 12.36 8.01
C ALA A 35 -11.50 12.26 6.63
N PHE A 36 -10.48 11.41 6.49
CA PHE A 36 -9.84 11.15 5.20
C PHE A 36 -10.80 10.52 4.18
N LYS A 37 -11.65 9.57 4.59
CA LYS A 37 -12.65 8.97 3.71
C LYS A 37 -13.65 9.99 3.17
N ILE A 38 -14.10 10.91 4.03
CA ILE A 38 -14.99 12.00 3.64
C ILE A 38 -14.27 12.92 2.64
N TRP A 39 -13.06 13.35 2.99
CA TRP A 39 -12.25 14.20 2.12
C TRP A 39 -12.01 13.53 0.77
N LYS A 40 -11.69 12.23 0.73
CA LYS A 40 -11.45 11.49 -0.51
C LYS A 40 -12.67 11.51 -1.43
N LYS A 41 -13.88 11.26 -0.91
CA LYS A 41 -15.12 11.33 -1.68
C LYS A 41 -15.32 12.71 -2.34
N ILE A 42 -14.97 13.77 -1.61
CA ILE A 42 -15.04 15.14 -2.13
C ILE A 42 -13.98 15.35 -3.22
N SER A 43 -12.75 14.94 -2.97
CA SER A 43 -11.62 15.09 -3.90
C SER A 43 -11.85 14.36 -5.22
N GLU A 44 -12.43 13.15 -5.19
CA GLU A 44 -12.79 12.39 -6.37
C GLU A 44 -13.81 13.16 -7.25
N LYS A 45 -14.78 13.85 -6.63
CA LYS A 45 -15.73 14.72 -7.35
C LYS A 45 -15.03 15.85 -8.11
N TYR A 46 -13.92 16.36 -7.57
CA TYR A 46 -13.13 17.44 -8.17
C TYR A 46 -11.91 16.93 -8.95
N LYS A 47 -11.79 15.61 -9.19
CA LYS A 47 -10.67 14.96 -9.89
C LYS A 47 -9.30 15.31 -9.29
N GLN A 48 -9.25 15.42 -7.97
CA GLN A 48 -8.01 15.65 -7.23
C GLN A 48 -7.38 14.31 -6.81
N ASP A 49 -6.06 14.20 -6.90
CA ASP A 49 -5.33 13.02 -6.48
C ASP A 49 -5.36 12.85 -4.96
N SER A 50 -5.55 11.62 -4.52
CA SER A 50 -5.46 11.27 -3.10
C SER A 50 -3.99 11.12 -2.68
N PRO A 51 -3.61 11.56 -1.46
CA PRO A 51 -2.26 11.34 -0.97
C PRO A 51 -1.97 9.84 -0.83
N PRO A 52 -0.79 9.38 -1.28
CA PRO A 52 -0.42 7.97 -1.18
C PRO A 52 -0.06 7.54 0.26
N CYS A 53 0.11 8.49 1.16
CA CYS A 53 0.44 8.28 2.57
C CYS A 53 -0.56 8.99 3.48
N VAL A 54 -1.15 8.24 4.40
CA VAL A 54 -1.99 8.77 5.48
C VAL A 54 -1.47 8.20 6.80
N PRO A 55 -0.82 9.01 7.65
CA PRO A 55 -0.15 8.54 8.87
C PRO A 55 -1.06 7.72 9.79
N ALA A 56 -2.35 8.07 9.87
CA ALA A 56 -3.30 7.37 10.72
C ALA A 56 -3.42 5.88 10.40
N TYR A 57 -3.47 5.49 9.12
CA TYR A 57 -3.48 4.08 8.74
C TYR A 57 -2.20 3.35 9.17
N LYS A 58 -1.04 3.96 8.90
CA LYS A 58 0.24 3.40 9.29
C LYS A 58 0.33 3.19 10.80
N ARG A 59 0.01 4.22 11.56
CA ARG A 59 0.14 4.22 13.03
C ARG A 59 -0.88 3.29 13.70
N LEU A 60 -2.12 3.24 13.18
CA LEU A 60 -3.13 2.31 13.65
C LEU A 60 -2.72 0.84 13.42
N ALA A 61 -2.18 0.54 12.24
CA ALA A 61 -1.67 -0.81 11.97
C ALA A 61 -0.48 -1.15 12.87
N MET A 62 0.41 -0.18 13.16
CA MET A 62 1.55 -0.40 14.04
C MET A 62 1.16 -0.66 15.49
N ILE A 63 0.18 0.07 16.04
CA ILE A 63 -0.23 -0.14 17.43
C ILE A 63 -0.91 -1.51 17.58
N TYR A 64 -1.78 -1.91 16.65
CA TYR A 64 -2.36 -3.26 16.65
C TYR A 64 -1.29 -4.34 16.52
N GLU A 65 -0.24 -4.12 15.71
CA GLU A 65 0.90 -5.04 15.61
C GLU A 65 1.64 -5.16 16.95
N LYS A 66 1.83 -4.05 17.70
CA LYS A 66 2.46 -4.05 19.04
C LYS A 66 1.62 -4.76 20.09
N GLN A 67 0.30 -4.65 19.99
CA GLN A 67 -0.66 -5.35 20.85
C GLN A 67 -0.83 -6.85 20.50
N GLY A 68 -0.18 -7.35 19.43
CA GLY A 68 -0.38 -8.71 18.95
C GLY A 68 -1.70 -8.95 18.21
N LEU A 69 -2.48 -7.88 17.96
CA LEU A 69 -3.77 -7.93 17.27
C LEU A 69 -3.57 -7.93 15.74
N TYR A 70 -2.95 -8.98 15.23
CA TYR A 70 -2.50 -9.06 13.83
C TYR A 70 -3.64 -9.02 12.82
N GLU A 71 -4.80 -9.57 13.15
CA GLU A 71 -6.00 -9.51 12.31
C GLU A 71 -6.51 -8.06 12.16
N ASN A 72 -6.55 -7.32 13.26
CA ASN A 72 -6.96 -5.93 13.23
C ASN A 72 -5.96 -5.08 12.44
N ALA A 73 -4.66 -5.35 12.59
CA ALA A 73 -3.62 -4.70 11.81
C ALA A 73 -3.73 -5.03 10.31
N ALA A 74 -4.05 -6.29 9.96
CA ALA A 74 -4.29 -6.70 8.58
C ALA A 74 -5.52 -6.00 7.98
N ALA A 75 -6.63 -5.92 8.72
CA ALA A 75 -7.84 -5.22 8.30
C ALA A 75 -7.58 -3.74 7.99
N VAL A 76 -6.80 -3.05 8.83
CA VAL A 76 -6.37 -1.66 8.59
C VAL A 76 -5.54 -1.54 7.31
N CYS A 77 -4.64 -2.50 7.05
CA CYS A 77 -3.84 -2.51 5.81
C CYS A 77 -4.71 -2.75 4.56
N VAL A 78 -5.69 -3.64 4.64
CA VAL A 78 -6.66 -3.89 3.56
C VAL A 78 -7.45 -2.62 3.25
N GLU A 79 -7.97 -1.96 4.28
CA GLU A 79 -8.71 -0.71 4.13
C GLU A 79 -7.83 0.39 3.49
N ALA A 80 -6.60 0.57 3.98
CA ALA A 80 -5.65 1.52 3.42
C ALA A 80 -5.40 1.28 1.92
N LEU A 81 -5.13 0.02 1.54
CA LEU A 81 -4.88 -0.36 0.14
C LEU A 81 -6.11 -0.15 -0.74
N THR A 82 -7.31 -0.45 -0.24
CA THR A 82 -8.58 -0.19 -0.94
C THR A 82 -8.79 1.31 -1.18
N MET A 83 -8.29 2.14 -0.27
CA MET A 83 -8.33 3.60 -0.39
C MET A 83 -7.12 4.19 -1.16
N ASN A 84 -6.30 3.36 -1.82
CA ASN A 84 -5.07 3.73 -2.53
C ASN A 84 -3.99 4.37 -1.63
N VAL A 85 -4.02 4.13 -0.32
CA VAL A 85 -2.95 4.51 0.60
C VAL A 85 -1.91 3.40 0.62
N THR A 86 -0.83 3.57 -0.12
CA THR A 86 0.14 2.51 -0.41
C THR A 86 1.46 2.66 0.34
N VAL A 87 1.80 3.89 0.78
CA VAL A 87 3.07 4.22 1.42
C VAL A 87 2.96 4.10 2.93
N ASP A 88 3.93 3.43 3.57
CA ASP A 88 4.05 3.30 5.03
C ASP A 88 5.48 3.53 5.55
N ASP A 89 6.29 4.30 4.81
CA ASP A 89 7.72 4.58 5.06
C ASP A 89 8.63 3.34 5.00
N THR A 90 8.11 2.18 4.70
CA THR A 90 8.93 0.99 4.42
C THR A 90 9.07 0.75 2.92
N LYS A 91 10.16 0.09 2.51
CA LYS A 91 10.41 -0.21 1.08
C LYS A 91 9.26 -1.00 0.42
N ALA A 92 8.59 -1.84 1.18
CA ALA A 92 7.48 -2.66 0.67
C ALA A 92 6.11 -1.99 0.85
N GLY A 93 6.04 -0.86 1.55
CA GLY A 93 4.83 -0.11 1.80
C GLY A 93 3.74 -0.89 2.53
N MET A 94 2.51 -0.44 2.39
CA MET A 94 1.36 -1.05 3.06
C MET A 94 1.10 -2.51 2.62
N LYS A 95 1.45 -2.88 1.36
CA LYS A 95 1.39 -4.27 0.91
C LYS A 95 2.33 -5.18 1.69
N GLY A 96 3.57 -4.72 1.91
CA GLY A 96 4.54 -5.48 2.70
C GLY A 96 4.12 -5.61 4.16
N ARG A 97 3.48 -4.59 4.72
CA ARG A 97 2.90 -4.66 6.07
C ARG A 97 1.78 -5.69 6.13
N LEU A 98 0.83 -5.67 5.19
CA LEU A 98 -0.25 -6.66 5.11
C LEU A 98 0.30 -8.09 5.06
N THR A 99 1.26 -8.37 4.18
CA THR A 99 1.91 -9.69 4.07
C THR A 99 2.51 -10.13 5.41
N ARG A 100 3.17 -9.23 6.13
CA ARG A 100 3.76 -9.50 7.43
C ARG A 100 2.70 -9.79 8.49
N MET A 101 1.57 -9.06 8.49
CA MET A 101 0.48 -9.28 9.44
C MET A 101 -0.20 -10.62 9.22
N ILE A 102 -0.51 -11.00 7.99
CA ILE A 102 -1.06 -12.31 7.61
C ILE A 102 -0.13 -13.44 8.11
N LYS A 103 1.19 -13.30 7.85
CA LYS A 103 2.18 -14.27 8.32
C LYS A 103 2.22 -14.38 9.84
N LYS A 104 2.16 -13.25 10.57
CA LYS A 104 2.13 -13.24 12.04
C LYS A 104 0.84 -13.82 12.61
N ALA A 105 -0.29 -13.64 11.92
CA ALA A 105 -1.57 -14.26 12.25
C ALA A 105 -1.60 -15.79 12.01
N GLY A 106 -0.59 -16.33 11.33
CA GLY A 106 -0.47 -17.79 11.08
C GLY A 106 -1.50 -18.33 10.09
N ARG A 107 -2.04 -17.48 9.21
CA ARG A 107 -3.08 -17.87 8.24
C ARG A 107 -2.68 -17.60 6.79
N GLN A 108 -3.47 -18.14 5.87
CA GLN A 108 -3.40 -17.79 4.46
C GLN A 108 -4.15 -16.47 4.18
N PRO A 109 -3.76 -15.72 3.13
CA PRO A 109 -4.50 -14.55 2.73
C PRO A 109 -5.92 -14.91 2.27
N SER A 110 -6.89 -14.08 2.61
CA SER A 110 -8.24 -14.15 2.05
C SER A 110 -8.21 -13.79 0.55
N GLN A 111 -9.29 -14.09 -0.17
CA GLN A 111 -9.39 -13.75 -1.60
C GLN A 111 -9.19 -12.25 -1.86
N GLN A 112 -9.77 -11.38 -1.02
CA GLN A 112 -9.62 -9.94 -1.14
C GLN A 112 -8.16 -9.51 -0.90
N GLU A 113 -7.52 -10.04 0.13
CA GLU A 113 -6.11 -9.75 0.44
C GLU A 113 -5.19 -10.23 -0.67
N PHE A 114 -5.46 -11.42 -1.21
CA PHE A 114 -4.71 -11.96 -2.33
C PHE A 114 -4.75 -11.01 -3.54
N LEU A 115 -5.94 -10.54 -3.94
CA LEU A 115 -6.10 -9.58 -5.03
C LEU A 115 -5.36 -8.26 -4.79
N LEU A 116 -5.36 -7.76 -3.55
CA LEU A 116 -4.63 -6.54 -3.18
C LEU A 116 -3.11 -6.73 -3.19
N LEU A 117 -2.64 -7.95 -2.89
CA LEU A 117 -1.22 -8.28 -2.87
C LEU A 117 -0.66 -8.58 -4.25
N GLU A 118 -1.49 -9.05 -5.18
CA GLU A 118 -1.05 -9.31 -6.54
C GLU A 118 -0.43 -8.05 -7.19
N PRO A 119 0.66 -8.21 -7.94
CA PRO A 119 1.16 -7.10 -8.76
C PRO A 119 0.10 -6.75 -9.80
N ALA A 120 -0.17 -5.46 -9.95
CA ALA A 120 -1.03 -5.01 -11.04
C ALA A 120 -0.40 -5.43 -12.37
N LYS A 121 -1.04 -6.36 -13.08
CA LYS A 121 -0.65 -6.76 -14.42
C LYS A 121 -1.30 -5.79 -15.39
N ILE A 122 -0.51 -4.88 -15.92
CA ILE A 122 -0.96 -3.98 -16.99
C ILE A 122 -0.51 -4.59 -18.30
N THR A 123 -1.45 -5.10 -19.09
CA THR A 123 -1.18 -5.50 -20.47
C THR A 123 -1.41 -4.26 -21.34
N LEU A 124 -0.32 -3.67 -21.83
CA LEU A 124 -0.41 -2.55 -22.75
C LEU A 124 -0.71 -3.07 -24.16
N PRO A 125 -1.64 -2.43 -24.91
CA PRO A 125 -1.88 -2.75 -26.32
C PRO A 125 -0.59 -2.60 -27.14
N LYS A 126 -0.36 -3.53 -28.11
CA LYS A 126 0.83 -3.52 -28.97
C LYS A 126 1.02 -2.19 -29.71
N GLU A 127 -0.07 -1.53 -30.08
CA GLU A 127 -0.05 -0.23 -30.77
C GLU A 127 0.59 0.87 -29.92
N ILE A 128 0.32 0.91 -28.60
CA ILE A 128 0.90 1.91 -27.70
C ILE A 128 2.42 1.70 -27.55
N LEU A 129 2.84 0.43 -27.57
CA LEU A 129 4.26 0.10 -27.47
C LEU A 129 5.01 0.44 -28.76
N ARG A 130 4.40 0.19 -29.95
CA ARG A 130 4.98 0.53 -31.25
C ARG A 130 5.21 2.03 -31.45
N THR A 131 4.26 2.88 -31.09
CA THR A 131 4.37 4.33 -31.24
C THR A 131 5.47 4.97 -30.40
N ARG A 132 5.88 4.30 -29.31
CA ARG A 132 6.88 4.86 -28.38
C ARG A 132 8.29 4.31 -28.60
N TRP A 133 8.43 3.14 -29.22
CA TRP A 133 9.69 2.38 -29.26
C TRP A 133 10.17 1.99 -30.67
N GLY A 134 9.46 2.41 -31.72
CA GLY A 134 9.82 2.09 -33.12
C GLY A 134 9.63 0.60 -33.46
N ASP A 135 10.39 0.08 -34.42
CA ASP A 135 10.24 -1.25 -35.03
C ASP A 135 10.73 -2.42 -34.16
N TYR A 136 10.69 -2.30 -32.83
CA TYR A 136 11.03 -3.42 -31.94
C TYR A 136 9.88 -4.40 -31.85
N GLU A 137 10.14 -5.68 -32.14
CA GLU A 137 9.21 -6.77 -31.86
C GLU A 137 9.07 -6.94 -30.35
N MET A 138 7.89 -6.59 -29.84
CA MET A 138 7.57 -6.77 -28.43
C MET A 138 6.92 -8.14 -28.22
N PRO A 139 7.23 -8.84 -27.11
CA PRO A 139 6.57 -10.10 -26.79
C PRO A 139 5.06 -9.91 -26.66
N ASP A 140 4.29 -10.98 -26.96
CA ASP A 140 2.82 -10.94 -27.01
C ASP A 140 2.18 -10.51 -25.69
N HIS A 141 2.86 -10.70 -24.58
CA HIS A 141 2.43 -10.27 -23.25
C HIS A 141 3.56 -9.52 -22.55
N TYR A 142 3.32 -8.24 -22.31
CA TYR A 142 4.21 -7.40 -21.52
C TYR A 142 3.61 -7.17 -20.14
N THR A 143 4.26 -7.66 -19.10
CA THR A 143 3.83 -7.44 -17.70
C THR A 143 4.72 -6.39 -17.06
N LEU A 144 4.15 -5.24 -16.73
CA LEU A 144 4.82 -4.17 -16.01
C LEU A 144 4.75 -4.46 -14.51
N ASP A 145 5.87 -4.81 -13.89
CA ASP A 145 5.98 -4.82 -12.43
C ASP A 145 6.23 -3.38 -11.96
N ILE A 146 5.15 -2.69 -11.60
CA ILE A 146 5.19 -1.29 -11.16
C ILE A 146 6.14 -1.07 -9.97
N ARG A 147 6.43 -2.11 -9.18
CA ARG A 147 7.35 -2.03 -8.04
C ARG A 147 8.82 -1.90 -8.42
N LYS A 148 9.19 -2.40 -9.60
CA LYS A 148 10.58 -2.43 -10.06
C LYS A 148 10.89 -1.36 -11.10
N GLY A 149 9.88 -0.62 -11.54
CA GLY A 149 9.97 0.21 -12.74
C GLY A 149 10.17 -0.62 -14.01
N PRO A 150 10.14 -0.03 -15.18
CA PRO A 150 10.38 -0.74 -16.43
C PRO A 150 11.86 -1.17 -16.49
N ARG A 151 12.15 -2.39 -16.09
CA ARG A 151 13.43 -3.02 -16.38
C ARG A 151 13.28 -3.73 -17.72
N TYR A 152 13.78 -3.09 -18.73
CA TYR A 152 13.90 -3.69 -20.08
C TYR A 152 15.12 -4.61 -20.10
N ASP A 153 14.92 -5.89 -20.33
CA ASP A 153 16.03 -6.78 -20.60
C ASP A 153 16.38 -6.69 -22.09
N LEU A 154 17.05 -5.59 -22.45
CA LEU A 154 17.48 -5.30 -23.81
C LEU A 154 18.48 -6.33 -24.38
N LYS A 155 19.03 -7.23 -23.55
CA LYS A 155 19.96 -8.28 -24.00
C LYS A 155 19.28 -9.36 -24.83
N LYS A 156 18.02 -9.70 -24.53
CA LYS A 156 17.27 -10.72 -25.28
C LYS A 156 16.84 -10.27 -26.68
N ILE A 157 16.76 -8.95 -26.91
CA ILE A 157 16.29 -8.42 -28.20
C ILE A 157 17.41 -8.45 -29.26
N LYS A 158 18.68 -8.51 -28.86
CA LYS A 158 19.82 -8.54 -29.81
C LYS A 158 20.14 -9.92 -30.38
N GLU A 159 19.61 -10.99 -29.77
CA GLU A 159 19.91 -12.37 -30.19
C GLU A 159 18.91 -12.94 -31.22
N SER A 160 17.85 -12.21 -31.56
CA SER A 160 16.80 -12.63 -32.49
C SER A 160 16.85 -11.94 -33.86
N LYS A 161 18.04 -11.53 -34.34
CA LYS A 161 18.20 -11.14 -35.75
C LYS A 161 18.83 -12.30 -36.51
N PRO A 162 18.20 -12.72 -37.64
CA PRO A 162 18.78 -13.69 -38.56
C PRO A 162 20.03 -13.14 -39.25
#